data_3ac13f98a3e3706c40e5bb3f6548fbb8
#
_entry.id   3ac13f98a3e3706c40e5bb3f6548fbb8
#
_cell.length_a   1.000
_cell.length_b   1.000
_cell.length_c   1.000
_cell.angle_alpha   90.00
_cell.angle_beta   90.00
_cell.angle_gamma   90.00
#
_symmetry.space_group_name_H-M   'P 1'
#
loop_
_entity.id
_entity.type
_entity.pdbx_description
1 polymer ?
#
loop_
_entity_poly.entity_id
_entity_poly.type
_entity_poly.pdbx_seq_one_letter_code
_entity_poly.pdbx_strand_id
1 'polypeptide(L)'
;MSKKPTVLMILDGYGLNDNCEANAVCEGKTPIMDQLMSQCPFVKGNASGMAVGLPEGQMGNSEVGHLNMGAGRIVYQELTRITKEIQDGDFFKNEALLKAVHNAKENNASLHLFGLLSDGGVHSHNTHLYGLLELAKREGLEKVFVHCFLDGRDTPTTGGKGYIQELNDKMKEIGVGQVASVMGRYYAMDRDNRWDRVELAYKALTKGEGVQAECPVCAVKASYEEGKTDEFVVPTVIVKDGQPVGTIQDKDSVIFFSFRPDRAREITRAFCADEFDGFEREKRLDLTYVCFTEYDPTIPNTEVAFHKVSIQNTFGEFLAANGLKQARIAETEKYAHVTFFFNGGVEEPNEGEDRILVKSPKVATYDLKPEMSAYEVCDKLVEAIKSGKYDVIIINFANPDMVGHTGVEAAAVKAIETVDECVGRAVEAIKEVNGQMFICADHGNAEQLVDYETGAPFTAHTTNPVPFILVNADPSYTLREGGCLADIAPTLIEMMGMEQPAEMTGKSLLIKK
;
A
#
# COMPACT_ATOMS: atom_id res chain seq x y z
N MET A 1 0.92 42.85 -9.20
CA MET A 1 1.86 42.35 -8.18
C MET A 1 2.32 40.97 -8.64
N SER A 2 3.61 40.65 -8.58
CA SER A 2 4.09 39.31 -8.87
C SER A 2 3.49 38.34 -7.82
N LYS A 3 3.06 37.15 -8.25
CA LYS A 3 2.57 36.09 -7.33
C LYS A 3 3.69 35.70 -6.37
N LYS A 4 3.32 35.42 -5.14
CA LYS A 4 4.19 34.84 -4.12
C LYS A 4 4.00 33.34 -4.12
N PRO A 5 4.86 32.55 -4.78
CA PRO A 5 4.64 31.12 -4.91
C PRO A 5 4.87 30.41 -3.58
N THR A 6 4.09 29.33 -3.35
CA THR A 6 4.33 28.33 -2.32
C THR A 6 4.96 27.11 -2.97
N VAL A 7 6.12 26.68 -2.51
CA VAL A 7 6.85 25.52 -3.05
C VAL A 7 6.81 24.37 -2.07
N LEU A 8 6.41 23.20 -2.53
CA LEU A 8 6.65 21.92 -1.87
C LEU A 8 7.86 21.28 -2.55
N MET A 9 8.96 21.13 -1.80
CA MET A 9 10.17 20.46 -2.27
C MET A 9 10.31 19.11 -1.57
N ILE A 10 10.32 18.04 -2.36
CA ILE A 10 10.43 16.68 -1.90
C ILE A 10 11.83 16.17 -2.25
N LEU A 11 12.62 15.84 -1.22
CA LEU A 11 13.93 15.24 -1.34
C LEU A 11 13.75 13.71 -1.21
N ASP A 12 13.46 13.04 -2.32
CA ASP A 12 13.06 11.63 -2.34
C ASP A 12 14.15 10.74 -1.70
N GLY A 13 13.76 9.96 -0.69
CA GLY A 13 14.68 9.08 0.02
C GLY A 13 15.65 9.76 1.00
N TYR A 14 15.43 11.03 1.34
CA TYR A 14 16.27 11.77 2.30
C TYR A 14 15.76 11.56 3.73
N GLY A 15 16.15 10.45 4.37
CA GLY A 15 15.83 10.18 5.77
C GLY A 15 16.80 10.84 6.76
N LEU A 16 16.47 10.76 8.03
CA LEU A 16 17.26 11.27 9.15
C LEU A 16 17.66 10.12 10.08
N ASN A 17 18.95 9.93 10.26
CA ASN A 17 19.50 8.89 11.14
C ASN A 17 20.65 9.48 11.96
N ASP A 18 20.62 9.26 13.28
CA ASP A 18 21.66 9.76 14.19
C ASP A 18 22.95 8.91 14.10
N ASN A 19 22.89 7.71 13.49
CA ASN A 19 24.08 6.90 13.18
C ASN A 19 24.69 7.37 11.85
N CYS A 20 25.97 7.74 11.89
CA CYS A 20 26.70 8.22 10.71
C CYS A 20 27.43 7.12 9.93
N GLU A 21 27.39 5.86 10.37
CA GLU A 21 28.02 4.74 9.65
C GLU A 21 27.25 4.44 8.35
N ALA A 22 27.94 4.52 7.21
CA ALA A 22 27.35 4.34 5.88
C ALA A 22 26.06 5.16 5.68
N ASN A 23 26.11 6.42 6.08
CA ASN A 23 25.02 7.38 6.07
C ASN A 23 25.41 8.55 5.18
N ALA A 24 24.95 8.53 3.92
CA ALA A 24 25.32 9.55 2.95
C ALA A 24 24.84 10.95 3.35
N VAL A 25 23.75 11.07 4.10
CA VAL A 25 23.23 12.36 4.60
C VAL A 25 24.15 12.95 5.67
N CYS A 26 24.71 12.10 6.57
CA CYS A 26 25.63 12.52 7.61
C CYS A 26 27.03 12.81 7.05
N GLU A 27 27.49 12.02 6.07
CA GLU A 27 28.84 12.10 5.51
C GLU A 27 29.00 13.17 4.44
N GLY A 28 27.92 13.49 3.73
CA GLY A 28 27.89 14.51 2.68
C GLY A 28 28.07 15.91 3.23
N LYS A 29 28.71 16.77 2.43
CA LYS A 29 28.80 18.20 2.76
C LYS A 29 27.48 18.86 2.40
N THR A 30 26.67 19.14 3.39
CA THR A 30 25.31 19.68 3.26
C THR A 30 25.14 21.03 3.98
N PRO A 31 25.97 22.04 3.69
CA PRO A 31 25.96 23.30 4.44
C PRO A 31 24.61 24.03 4.35
N ILE A 32 23.85 23.86 3.28
CA ILE A 32 22.54 24.51 3.12
C ILE A 32 21.50 23.81 3.99
N MET A 33 21.39 22.48 3.91
CA MET A 33 20.45 21.71 4.74
C MET A 33 20.78 21.88 6.23
N ASP A 34 22.05 21.86 6.61
CA ASP A 34 22.51 22.11 7.99
C ASP A 34 22.07 23.50 8.49
N GLN A 35 22.24 24.51 7.65
CA GLN A 35 21.79 25.86 7.96
C GLN A 35 20.27 25.93 8.09
N LEU A 36 19.53 25.32 7.17
CA LEU A 36 18.06 25.34 7.20
C LEU A 36 17.52 24.63 8.45
N MET A 37 18.02 23.44 8.76
CA MET A 37 17.61 22.70 9.97
C MET A 37 17.95 23.42 11.28
N SER A 38 19.01 24.23 11.30
CA SER A 38 19.41 24.99 12.50
C SER A 38 18.73 26.35 12.64
N GLN A 39 18.36 27.02 11.54
CA GLN A 39 17.87 28.41 11.55
C GLN A 39 16.38 28.56 11.21
N CYS A 40 15.78 27.57 10.54
CA CYS A 40 14.36 27.56 10.20
C CYS A 40 13.56 26.67 11.15
N PRO A 41 12.23 26.83 11.23
CA PRO A 41 11.40 25.84 11.90
C PRO A 41 11.60 24.46 11.26
N PHE A 42 12.05 23.51 12.06
CA PHE A 42 12.38 22.14 11.65
C PHE A 42 11.84 21.14 12.66
N VAL A 43 11.24 20.07 12.17
CA VAL A 43 10.83 18.90 12.97
C VAL A 43 11.04 17.61 12.17
N LYS A 44 11.09 16.47 12.88
CA LYS A 44 11.12 15.14 12.26
C LYS A 44 9.69 14.71 11.93
N GLY A 45 9.45 14.28 10.68
CA GLY A 45 8.16 13.77 10.20
C GLY A 45 8.14 12.25 10.08
N ASN A 46 6.97 11.65 10.29
CA ASN A 46 6.75 10.22 10.13
C ASN A 46 6.39 9.88 8.68
N ALA A 47 7.14 8.97 8.07
CA ALA A 47 7.01 8.56 6.68
C ALA A 47 6.93 7.04 6.49
N SER A 48 6.58 6.27 7.53
CA SER A 48 6.53 4.81 7.51
C SER A 48 5.36 4.25 8.33
N GLY A 49 5.08 2.97 8.19
CA GLY A 49 4.07 2.25 8.96
C GLY A 49 2.68 2.90 8.92
N MET A 50 1.97 2.84 10.02
CA MET A 50 0.60 3.35 10.14
C MET A 50 0.46 4.85 9.82
N ALA A 51 1.52 5.63 9.99
CA ALA A 51 1.51 7.07 9.69
C ALA A 51 1.35 7.38 8.18
N VAL A 52 1.55 6.39 7.32
CA VAL A 52 1.35 6.49 5.87
C VAL A 52 0.39 5.41 5.33
N GLY A 53 -0.35 4.74 6.20
CA GLY A 53 -1.36 3.74 5.82
C GLY A 53 -0.80 2.36 5.48
N LEU A 54 0.43 2.05 5.90
CA LEU A 54 1.08 0.75 5.80
C LEU A 54 1.03 0.01 7.15
N PRO A 55 1.25 -1.32 7.17
CA PRO A 55 1.40 -2.05 8.43
C PRO A 55 2.48 -1.45 9.35
N GLU A 56 2.32 -1.66 10.65
CA GLU A 56 3.31 -1.24 11.65
C GLU A 56 4.71 -1.77 11.31
N GLY A 57 5.73 -0.91 11.41
CA GLY A 57 7.12 -1.28 11.11
C GLY A 57 7.46 -1.43 9.63
N GLN A 58 6.52 -1.28 8.73
CA GLN A 58 6.80 -1.32 7.28
C GLN A 58 7.37 0.02 6.81
N MET A 59 8.48 -0.03 6.06
CA MET A 59 9.09 1.13 5.42
C MET A 59 8.13 1.81 4.43
N GLY A 60 8.19 3.14 4.35
CA GLY A 60 7.48 3.92 3.33
C GLY A 60 8.04 3.67 1.94
N ASN A 61 7.37 4.23 0.95
CA ASN A 61 7.81 4.26 -0.45
C ASN A 61 7.27 5.51 -1.15
N SER A 62 7.83 5.83 -2.32
CA SER A 62 7.48 7.06 -3.03
C SER A 62 6.00 7.11 -3.46
N GLU A 63 5.41 5.98 -3.87
CA GLU A 63 3.99 5.91 -4.27
C GLU A 63 3.08 6.30 -3.10
N VAL A 64 3.24 5.62 -1.98
CA VAL A 64 2.45 5.85 -0.76
C VAL A 64 2.73 7.24 -0.18
N GLY A 65 4.00 7.67 -0.16
CA GLY A 65 4.38 8.99 0.36
C GLY A 65 3.72 10.13 -0.40
N HIS A 66 3.86 10.14 -1.73
CA HIS A 66 3.26 11.18 -2.58
C HIS A 66 1.72 11.14 -2.56
N LEU A 67 1.14 9.92 -2.49
CA LEU A 67 -0.31 9.76 -2.35
C LEU A 67 -0.84 10.42 -1.08
N ASN A 68 -0.20 10.16 0.06
CA ASN A 68 -0.60 10.76 1.35
C ASN A 68 -0.43 12.28 1.36
N MET A 69 0.69 12.79 0.81
CA MET A 69 0.93 14.22 0.67
C MET A 69 -0.15 14.90 -0.16
N GLY A 70 -0.47 14.35 -1.33
CA GLY A 70 -1.47 14.93 -2.23
C GLY A 70 -2.90 14.79 -1.74
N ALA A 71 -3.22 13.70 -1.03
CA ALA A 71 -4.54 13.46 -0.48
C ALA A 71 -4.83 14.28 0.80
N GLY A 72 -3.80 14.78 1.50
CA GLY A 72 -3.97 15.48 2.77
C GLY A 72 -4.62 14.62 3.87
N ARG A 73 -4.48 13.30 3.75
CA ARG A 73 -5.01 12.29 4.68
C ARG A 73 -4.20 11.02 4.61
N ILE A 74 -4.25 10.19 5.67
CA ILE A 74 -3.66 8.86 5.62
C ILE A 74 -4.52 8.00 4.70
N VAL A 75 -3.91 7.52 3.60
CA VAL A 75 -4.54 6.61 2.66
C VAL A 75 -4.09 5.19 3.00
N TYR A 76 -4.94 4.47 3.69
CA TYR A 76 -4.63 3.09 4.11
C TYR A 76 -4.61 2.15 2.90
N GLN A 77 -3.54 1.37 2.76
CA GLN A 77 -3.50 0.25 1.85
C GLN A 77 -4.51 -0.83 2.28
N GLU A 78 -5.02 -1.64 1.34
CA GLU A 78 -6.12 -2.57 1.61
C GLU A 78 -5.86 -3.47 2.83
N LEU A 79 -4.66 -4.04 2.95
CA LEU A 79 -4.27 -4.84 4.12
C LEU A 79 -4.47 -4.07 5.42
N THR A 80 -3.94 -2.86 5.48
CA THR A 80 -3.97 -2.03 6.68
C THR A 80 -5.37 -1.51 6.97
N ARG A 81 -6.12 -1.14 5.91
CA ARG A 81 -7.51 -0.68 6.01
C ARG A 81 -8.39 -1.74 6.65
N ILE A 82 -8.37 -2.97 6.11
CA ILE A 82 -9.20 -4.06 6.61
C ILE A 82 -8.79 -4.45 8.04
N THR A 83 -7.47 -4.51 8.31
CA THR A 83 -6.96 -4.77 9.67
C THR A 83 -7.45 -3.71 10.66
N LYS A 84 -7.40 -2.44 10.26
CA LYS A 84 -7.90 -1.33 11.09
C LYS A 84 -9.41 -1.42 11.31
N GLU A 85 -10.20 -1.74 10.31
CA GLU A 85 -11.66 -1.91 10.45
C GLU A 85 -12.01 -3.05 11.43
N ILE A 86 -11.20 -4.14 11.46
CA ILE A 86 -11.35 -5.20 12.48
C ILE A 86 -11.06 -4.65 13.88
N GLN A 87 -9.97 -3.90 14.05
CA GLN A 87 -9.58 -3.32 15.34
C GLN A 87 -10.60 -2.29 15.87
N ASP A 88 -11.11 -1.44 14.99
CA ASP A 88 -12.09 -0.41 15.34
C ASP A 88 -13.51 -0.98 15.50
N GLY A 89 -13.76 -2.20 15.01
CA GLY A 89 -15.05 -2.88 15.10
C GLY A 89 -16.01 -2.58 13.94
N ASP A 90 -15.63 -1.78 12.97
CA ASP A 90 -16.46 -1.46 11.79
C ASP A 90 -16.57 -2.64 10.82
N PHE A 91 -15.55 -3.49 10.75
CA PHE A 91 -15.60 -4.75 10.02
C PHE A 91 -16.84 -5.60 10.36
N PHE A 92 -17.24 -5.62 11.63
CA PHE A 92 -18.39 -6.40 12.12
C PHE A 92 -19.75 -5.76 11.80
N LYS A 93 -19.75 -4.59 11.18
CA LYS A 93 -20.94 -3.85 10.71
C LYS A 93 -21.01 -3.82 9.18
N ASN A 94 -20.05 -4.44 8.48
CA ASN A 94 -19.97 -4.43 7.03
C ASN A 94 -21.19 -5.14 6.44
N GLU A 95 -21.97 -4.43 5.63
CA GLU A 95 -23.27 -4.89 5.13
C GLU A 95 -23.15 -6.15 4.25
N ALA A 96 -22.13 -6.23 3.38
CA ALA A 96 -21.95 -7.40 2.51
C ALA A 96 -21.53 -8.64 3.31
N LEU A 97 -20.66 -8.49 4.30
CA LEU A 97 -20.26 -9.61 5.18
C LEU A 97 -21.45 -10.08 6.02
N LEU A 98 -22.22 -9.15 6.59
CA LEU A 98 -23.44 -9.49 7.35
C LEU A 98 -24.48 -10.16 6.46
N LYS A 99 -24.65 -9.71 5.20
CA LYS A 99 -25.56 -10.34 4.24
C LYS A 99 -25.23 -11.81 4.02
N ALA A 100 -23.94 -12.16 3.86
CA ALA A 100 -23.51 -13.55 3.72
C ALA A 100 -23.82 -14.39 4.97
N VAL A 101 -23.52 -13.85 6.14
CA VAL A 101 -23.77 -14.53 7.42
C VAL A 101 -25.27 -14.73 7.67
N HIS A 102 -26.08 -13.69 7.45
CA HIS A 102 -27.53 -13.77 7.62
C HIS A 102 -28.19 -14.71 6.61
N ASN A 103 -27.74 -14.70 5.33
CA ASN A 103 -28.22 -15.66 4.35
C ASN A 103 -27.98 -17.11 4.80
N ALA A 104 -26.79 -17.44 5.27
CA ALA A 104 -26.47 -18.77 5.77
C ALA A 104 -27.36 -19.16 6.96
N LYS A 105 -27.59 -18.23 7.88
CA LYS A 105 -28.43 -18.43 9.07
C LYS A 105 -29.92 -18.65 8.72
N GLU A 106 -30.48 -17.78 7.90
CA GLU A 106 -31.90 -17.81 7.52
C GLU A 106 -32.27 -19.02 6.68
N ASN A 107 -31.37 -19.49 5.81
CA ASN A 107 -31.57 -20.65 4.97
C ASN A 107 -31.13 -21.98 5.64
N ASN A 108 -30.63 -21.95 6.90
CA ASN A 108 -30.00 -23.08 7.57
C ASN A 108 -28.87 -23.71 6.71
N ALA A 109 -28.22 -22.86 5.91
CA ALA A 109 -27.12 -23.16 4.99
C ALA A 109 -25.76 -22.99 5.67
N SER A 110 -24.67 -23.17 4.93
CA SER A 110 -23.32 -23.06 5.44
C SER A 110 -22.67 -21.73 5.01
N LEU A 111 -21.73 -21.26 5.82
CA LEU A 111 -20.79 -20.21 5.45
C LEU A 111 -19.45 -20.86 5.10
N HIS A 112 -18.97 -20.59 3.89
CA HIS A 112 -17.67 -21.04 3.40
C HIS A 112 -16.72 -19.85 3.29
N LEU A 113 -15.57 -19.98 3.92
CA LEU A 113 -14.49 -18.98 3.92
C LEU A 113 -13.31 -19.56 3.15
N PHE A 114 -12.86 -18.91 2.10
CA PHE A 114 -11.65 -19.33 1.41
C PHE A 114 -10.75 -18.17 0.97
N GLY A 115 -9.48 -18.45 0.86
CA GLY A 115 -8.42 -17.53 0.50
C GLY A 115 -7.05 -18.04 0.90
N LEU A 116 -6.04 -17.27 0.61
CA LEU A 116 -4.65 -17.63 0.92
C LEU A 116 -4.41 -17.54 2.43
N LEU A 117 -4.06 -18.66 3.04
CA LEU A 117 -3.81 -18.76 4.48
C LEU A 117 -2.34 -18.54 4.78
N SER A 118 -1.96 -17.30 5.00
CA SER A 118 -0.63 -16.89 5.45
C SER A 118 -0.65 -15.48 6.08
N ASP A 119 0.46 -15.07 6.64
CA ASP A 119 0.73 -13.72 7.14
C ASP A 119 1.53 -12.86 6.12
N GLY A 120 1.71 -13.36 4.90
CA GLY A 120 2.48 -12.68 3.85
C GLY A 120 1.91 -11.33 3.41
N GLY A 121 0.59 -11.13 3.57
CA GLY A 121 -0.05 -9.82 3.36
C GLY A 121 -0.08 -9.32 1.92
N VAL A 122 0.21 -10.16 0.92
CA VAL A 122 0.22 -9.79 -0.50
C VAL A 122 -1.16 -9.93 -1.14
N HIS A 123 -1.89 -11.00 -0.84
CA HIS A 123 -3.22 -11.30 -1.37
C HIS A 123 -4.30 -11.27 -0.29
N SER A 124 -3.95 -11.70 0.90
CA SER A 124 -4.80 -11.85 2.07
C SER A 124 -3.95 -11.83 3.33
N HIS A 125 -4.58 -11.88 4.48
CA HIS A 125 -3.88 -12.04 5.75
C HIS A 125 -4.72 -12.94 6.68
N ASN A 126 -4.07 -13.86 7.41
CA ASN A 126 -4.74 -14.79 8.31
C ASN A 126 -5.59 -14.11 9.40
N THR A 127 -5.18 -12.91 9.88
CA THR A 127 -5.98 -12.14 10.85
C THR A 127 -7.34 -11.71 10.31
N HIS A 128 -7.47 -11.51 8.99
CA HIS A 128 -8.76 -11.19 8.37
C HIS A 128 -9.70 -12.40 8.37
N LEU A 129 -9.17 -13.62 8.17
CA LEU A 129 -9.93 -14.85 8.34
C LEU A 129 -10.40 -15.00 9.80
N TYR A 130 -9.54 -14.68 10.78
CA TYR A 130 -9.93 -14.72 12.20
C TYR A 130 -11.04 -13.71 12.50
N GLY A 131 -11.01 -12.52 11.89
CA GLY A 131 -12.11 -11.56 11.93
C GLY A 131 -13.42 -12.11 11.39
N LEU A 132 -13.40 -12.87 10.28
CA LEU A 132 -14.59 -13.51 9.71
C LEU A 132 -15.14 -14.62 10.63
N LEU A 133 -14.28 -15.42 11.25
CA LEU A 133 -14.69 -16.42 12.24
C LEU A 133 -15.33 -15.76 13.46
N GLU A 134 -14.76 -14.68 13.95
CA GLU A 134 -15.33 -13.90 15.05
C GLU A 134 -16.70 -13.30 14.66
N LEU A 135 -16.85 -12.76 13.44
CA LEU A 135 -18.14 -12.30 12.91
C LEU A 135 -19.18 -13.43 12.92
N ALA A 136 -18.83 -14.59 12.37
CA ALA A 136 -19.72 -15.75 12.35
C ALA A 136 -20.14 -16.19 13.77
N LYS A 137 -19.22 -16.14 14.72
CA LYS A 137 -19.49 -16.45 16.13
C LYS A 137 -20.44 -15.46 16.78
N ARG A 138 -20.20 -14.15 16.56
CA ARG A 138 -21.08 -13.07 17.10
C ARG A 138 -22.50 -13.19 16.59
N GLU A 139 -22.67 -13.57 15.34
CA GLU A 139 -23.98 -13.78 14.72
C GLU A 139 -24.61 -15.14 15.03
N GLY A 140 -23.91 -16.03 15.76
CA GLY A 140 -24.40 -17.32 16.21
C GLY A 140 -24.48 -18.38 15.11
N LEU A 141 -23.59 -18.30 14.12
CA LEU A 141 -23.47 -19.33 13.07
C LEU A 141 -22.71 -20.55 13.60
N GLU A 142 -23.17 -21.75 13.25
CA GLU A 142 -22.53 -23.02 13.64
C GLU A 142 -21.87 -23.74 12.44
N LYS A 143 -22.48 -23.62 11.23
CA LYS A 143 -21.98 -24.26 10.01
C LYS A 143 -21.02 -23.35 9.28
N VAL A 144 -19.77 -23.32 9.72
CA VAL A 144 -18.70 -22.49 9.14
C VAL A 144 -17.54 -23.38 8.70
N PHE A 145 -17.21 -23.35 7.43
CA PHE A 145 -16.17 -24.15 6.82
C PHE A 145 -15.06 -23.29 6.22
N VAL A 146 -13.81 -23.64 6.48
CA VAL A 146 -12.64 -22.96 5.94
C VAL A 146 -11.98 -23.83 4.89
N HIS A 147 -11.74 -23.27 3.72
CA HIS A 147 -10.97 -23.87 2.64
C HIS A 147 -9.63 -23.14 2.55
N CYS A 148 -8.56 -23.80 2.98
CA CYS A 148 -7.24 -23.21 3.10
C CYS A 148 -6.49 -23.27 1.76
N PHE A 149 -6.18 -22.11 1.16
CA PHE A 149 -5.24 -22.03 0.05
C PHE A 149 -3.86 -21.75 0.62
N LEU A 150 -2.85 -22.54 0.24
CA LEU A 150 -1.50 -22.44 0.79
C LEU A 150 -0.60 -21.63 -0.12
N ASP A 151 0.30 -20.85 0.49
CA ASP A 151 1.12 -19.85 -0.16
C ASP A 151 2.41 -20.40 -0.78
N GLY A 152 3.49 -20.45 -0.04
CA GLY A 152 4.80 -20.91 -0.50
C GLY A 152 5.51 -20.02 -1.51
N ARG A 153 5.00 -18.81 -1.78
CA ARG A 153 5.61 -17.78 -2.63
C ARG A 153 5.96 -16.52 -1.86
N ASP A 154 4.97 -15.99 -1.15
CA ASP A 154 5.08 -14.75 -0.39
C ASP A 154 5.53 -15.06 1.06
N THR A 155 5.54 -16.33 1.42
CA THR A 155 5.99 -16.92 2.68
C THR A 155 6.86 -18.15 2.41
N PRO A 156 7.59 -18.69 3.43
CA PRO A 156 8.40 -19.89 3.26
C PRO A 156 7.61 -21.06 2.67
N THR A 157 8.25 -21.83 1.80
CA THR A 157 7.61 -22.89 0.99
C THR A 157 6.98 -24.04 1.78
N THR A 158 7.23 -24.12 3.07
CA THR A 158 6.71 -25.16 4.00
C THR A 158 6.05 -24.55 5.24
N GLY A 159 5.66 -23.26 5.19
CA GLY A 159 4.99 -22.54 6.28
C GLY A 159 3.55 -22.98 6.53
N GLY A 160 2.87 -23.49 5.50
CA GLY A 160 1.44 -23.80 5.50
C GLY A 160 0.99 -24.73 6.62
N LYS A 161 1.82 -25.70 6.99
CA LYS A 161 1.57 -26.56 8.15
C LYS A 161 1.39 -25.78 9.45
N GLY A 162 2.24 -24.76 9.67
CA GLY A 162 2.17 -23.89 10.84
C GLY A 162 0.91 -23.04 10.84
N TYR A 163 0.57 -22.44 9.70
CA TYR A 163 -0.63 -21.63 9.55
C TYR A 163 -1.92 -22.41 9.75
N ILE A 164 -2.01 -23.67 9.29
CA ILE A 164 -3.17 -24.53 9.54
C ILE A 164 -3.28 -24.89 11.03
N GLN A 165 -2.15 -25.15 11.69
CA GLN A 165 -2.16 -25.41 13.14
C GLN A 165 -2.64 -24.19 13.91
N GLU A 166 -2.14 -23.01 13.59
CA GLU A 166 -2.59 -21.75 14.19
C GLU A 166 -4.08 -21.50 13.95
N LEU A 167 -4.57 -21.73 12.72
CA LEU A 167 -5.99 -21.63 12.40
C LEU A 167 -6.84 -22.60 13.25
N ASN A 168 -6.41 -23.84 13.40
CA ASN A 168 -7.11 -24.81 14.24
C ASN A 168 -7.21 -24.34 15.70
N ASP A 169 -6.14 -23.78 16.23
CA ASP A 169 -6.11 -23.26 17.60
C ASP A 169 -7.01 -22.02 17.74
N LYS A 170 -7.01 -21.12 16.75
CA LYS A 170 -7.91 -19.96 16.70
C LYS A 170 -9.38 -20.35 16.57
N MET A 171 -9.72 -21.34 15.76
CA MET A 171 -11.11 -21.83 15.66
C MET A 171 -11.60 -22.43 16.99
N LYS A 172 -10.72 -23.12 17.75
CA LYS A 172 -11.04 -23.61 19.09
C LYS A 172 -11.23 -22.46 20.09
N GLU A 173 -10.37 -21.45 20.04
CA GLU A 173 -10.46 -20.26 20.89
C GLU A 173 -11.78 -19.51 20.66
N ILE A 174 -12.11 -19.22 19.39
CA ILE A 174 -13.33 -18.52 18.99
C ILE A 174 -14.58 -19.39 19.20
N GLY A 175 -14.44 -20.69 19.04
CA GLY A 175 -15.52 -21.65 19.23
C GLY A 175 -16.44 -21.82 18.01
N VAL A 176 -15.93 -21.60 16.80
CA VAL A 176 -16.63 -21.83 15.53
C VAL A 176 -15.62 -22.10 14.41
N GLY A 177 -16.06 -22.83 13.40
CA GLY A 177 -15.29 -23.13 12.20
C GLY A 177 -14.65 -24.52 12.19
N GLN A 178 -14.45 -25.02 10.99
CA GLN A 178 -13.80 -26.30 10.71
C GLN A 178 -13.10 -26.23 9.35
N VAL A 179 -11.87 -26.76 9.23
CA VAL A 179 -11.20 -26.87 7.93
C VAL A 179 -11.89 -27.96 7.10
N ALA A 180 -12.33 -27.61 5.90
CA ALA A 180 -13.02 -28.52 4.98
C ALA A 180 -12.14 -28.98 3.80
N SER A 181 -11.19 -28.15 3.37
CA SER A 181 -10.22 -28.53 2.34
C SER A 181 -8.91 -27.76 2.47
N VAL A 182 -7.86 -28.31 1.89
CA VAL A 182 -6.52 -27.70 1.81
C VAL A 182 -5.98 -27.88 0.39
N MET A 183 -5.44 -26.83 -0.22
CA MET A 183 -4.87 -26.89 -1.55
C MET A 183 -3.86 -25.78 -1.78
N GLY A 184 -2.89 -25.99 -2.64
CA GLY A 184 -1.92 -24.95 -3.01
C GLY A 184 -2.52 -23.90 -3.93
N ARG A 185 -1.95 -22.68 -3.85
CA ARG A 185 -2.34 -21.55 -4.70
C ARG A 185 -2.18 -21.82 -6.19
N TYR A 186 -1.33 -22.78 -6.57
CA TYR A 186 -1.16 -23.23 -7.95
C TYR A 186 -2.49 -23.68 -8.59
N TYR A 187 -3.40 -24.25 -7.81
CA TYR A 187 -4.71 -24.73 -8.26
C TYR A 187 -5.81 -23.69 -8.03
N ALA A 188 -5.90 -23.15 -6.84
CA ALA A 188 -7.02 -22.29 -6.43
C ALA A 188 -6.85 -20.81 -6.81
N MET A 189 -5.66 -20.38 -7.19
CA MET A 189 -5.32 -18.99 -7.45
C MET A 189 -4.53 -18.84 -8.76
N ASP A 190 -4.93 -19.56 -9.79
CA ASP A 190 -4.40 -19.37 -11.15
C ASP A 190 -4.79 -17.99 -11.69
N ARG A 191 -4.00 -17.46 -12.62
CA ARG A 191 -4.26 -16.20 -13.34
C ARG A 191 -3.87 -16.26 -14.82
N ASP A 192 -3.57 -17.47 -15.30
CA ASP A 192 -3.05 -17.70 -16.66
C ASP A 192 -4.05 -18.51 -17.51
N ASN A 193 -5.36 -18.53 -17.08
CA ASN A 193 -6.45 -19.29 -17.70
C ASN A 193 -6.17 -20.79 -17.82
N ARG A 194 -5.46 -21.33 -16.83
CA ARG A 194 -5.22 -22.76 -16.70
C ARG A 194 -6.43 -23.40 -15.99
N TRP A 195 -7.51 -23.48 -16.74
CA TRP A 195 -8.78 -24.01 -16.24
C TRP A 195 -8.69 -25.46 -15.77
N ASP A 196 -7.76 -26.23 -16.31
CA ASP A 196 -7.40 -27.57 -15.83
C ASP A 196 -6.99 -27.59 -14.35
N ARG A 197 -6.35 -26.54 -13.86
CA ARG A 197 -5.97 -26.39 -12.44
C ARG A 197 -7.14 -25.90 -11.61
N VAL A 198 -7.84 -24.88 -12.09
CA VAL A 198 -9.00 -24.29 -11.38
C VAL A 198 -10.13 -25.30 -11.22
N GLU A 199 -10.35 -26.18 -12.21
CA GLU A 199 -11.33 -27.25 -12.15
C GLU A 199 -11.10 -28.20 -10.98
N LEU A 200 -9.84 -28.59 -10.73
CA LEU A 200 -9.49 -29.46 -9.59
C LEU A 200 -9.84 -28.80 -8.25
N ALA A 201 -9.52 -27.52 -8.10
CA ALA A 201 -9.91 -26.75 -6.92
C ALA A 201 -11.44 -26.65 -6.79
N TYR A 202 -12.12 -26.29 -7.87
CA TYR A 202 -13.59 -26.17 -7.90
C TYR A 202 -14.29 -27.49 -7.52
N LYS A 203 -13.84 -28.62 -8.06
CA LYS A 203 -14.40 -29.95 -7.75
C LYS A 203 -14.17 -30.34 -6.27
N ALA A 204 -13.00 -30.03 -5.72
CA ALA A 204 -12.74 -30.26 -4.31
C ALA A 204 -13.67 -29.42 -3.41
N LEU A 205 -13.93 -28.17 -3.79
CA LEU A 205 -14.80 -27.25 -3.04
C LEU A 205 -16.29 -27.62 -3.13
N THR A 206 -16.76 -28.11 -4.28
CA THR A 206 -18.20 -28.32 -4.54
C THR A 206 -18.64 -29.76 -4.49
N LYS A 207 -17.80 -30.71 -4.92
CA LYS A 207 -18.13 -32.14 -5.01
C LYS A 207 -17.41 -32.99 -3.99
N GLY A 208 -16.42 -32.44 -3.27
CA GLY A 208 -15.56 -33.22 -2.39
C GLY A 208 -14.65 -34.20 -3.14
N GLU A 209 -14.36 -33.89 -4.41
CA GLU A 209 -13.44 -34.68 -5.24
C GLU A 209 -12.00 -34.19 -5.05
N GLY A 210 -11.09 -35.09 -4.73
CA GLY A 210 -9.68 -34.78 -4.50
C GLY A 210 -9.02 -35.86 -3.64
N VAL A 211 -7.80 -35.56 -3.19
CA VAL A 211 -7.13 -36.38 -2.17
C VAL A 211 -7.97 -36.31 -0.88
N GLN A 212 -8.12 -37.40 -0.18
CA GLN A 212 -8.88 -37.45 1.08
C GLN A 212 -7.95 -37.54 2.29
N ALA A 213 -8.23 -36.78 3.32
CA ALA A 213 -7.51 -36.83 4.59
C ALA A 213 -8.45 -36.51 5.76
N GLU A 214 -8.23 -37.12 6.92
CA GLU A 214 -9.02 -36.84 8.13
C GLU A 214 -8.46 -35.66 8.94
N CYS A 215 -7.21 -35.25 8.68
CA CYS A 215 -6.52 -34.21 9.44
C CYS A 215 -5.85 -33.23 8.46
N PRO A 216 -6.18 -31.94 8.51
CA PRO A 216 -5.62 -30.97 7.56
C PRO A 216 -4.09 -30.76 7.72
N VAL A 217 -3.57 -30.78 8.95
CA VAL A 217 -2.13 -30.70 9.21
C VAL A 217 -1.40 -31.94 8.69
N CYS A 218 -2.02 -33.12 8.85
CA CYS A 218 -1.48 -34.41 8.37
C CYS A 218 -1.45 -34.44 6.83
N ALA A 219 -2.46 -33.87 6.17
CA ALA A 219 -2.53 -33.77 4.72
C ALA A 219 -1.34 -33.01 4.15
N VAL A 220 -1.04 -31.84 4.72
CA VAL A 220 0.10 -31.02 4.29
C VAL A 220 1.43 -31.70 4.56
N LYS A 221 1.55 -32.37 5.72
CA LYS A 221 2.76 -33.15 6.04
C LYS A 221 2.99 -34.26 5.02
N ALA A 222 1.95 -35.01 4.65
CA ALA A 222 2.05 -36.05 3.64
C ALA A 222 2.45 -35.49 2.27
N SER A 223 1.93 -34.33 1.88
CA SER A 223 2.31 -33.64 0.66
C SER A 223 3.81 -33.27 0.64
N TYR A 224 4.35 -32.79 1.77
CA TYR A 224 5.78 -32.49 1.90
C TYR A 224 6.65 -33.76 1.77
N GLU A 225 6.21 -34.87 2.33
CA GLU A 225 6.89 -36.17 2.21
C GLU A 225 6.93 -36.66 0.74
N GLU A 226 5.96 -36.26 -0.07
CA GLU A 226 5.95 -36.47 -1.52
C GLU A 226 6.76 -35.42 -2.31
N GLY A 227 7.41 -34.47 -1.64
CA GLY A 227 8.18 -33.39 -2.26
C GLY A 227 7.33 -32.23 -2.82
N LYS A 228 6.05 -32.16 -2.50
CA LYS A 228 5.14 -31.08 -2.92
C LYS A 228 4.98 -30.10 -1.77
N THR A 229 5.57 -28.92 -1.92
CA THR A 229 5.48 -27.81 -0.96
C THR A 229 4.16 -27.06 -1.05
N ASP A 230 3.94 -26.06 -0.21
CA ASP A 230 2.69 -25.33 -0.05
C ASP A 230 2.00 -24.95 -1.35
N GLU A 231 2.72 -24.31 -2.26
CA GLU A 231 2.19 -23.82 -3.54
C GLU A 231 1.54 -24.96 -4.35
N PHE A 232 2.08 -26.18 -4.26
CA PHE A 232 1.75 -27.32 -5.11
C PHE A 232 0.96 -28.43 -4.39
N VAL A 233 0.48 -28.18 -3.18
CA VAL A 233 -0.39 -29.13 -2.47
C VAL A 233 -1.62 -29.42 -3.33
N VAL A 234 -1.79 -30.67 -3.71
CA VAL A 234 -2.92 -31.11 -4.54
C VAL A 234 -4.22 -30.90 -3.75
N PRO A 235 -5.34 -30.47 -4.41
CA PRO A 235 -6.60 -30.28 -3.72
C PRO A 235 -6.97 -31.49 -2.87
N THR A 236 -7.03 -31.28 -1.56
CA THR A 236 -7.26 -32.29 -0.54
C THR A 236 -8.51 -31.96 0.25
N VAL A 237 -9.46 -32.87 0.28
CA VAL A 237 -10.73 -32.74 0.98
C VAL A 237 -10.60 -33.35 2.36
N ILE A 238 -11.01 -32.63 3.38
CA ILE A 238 -11.05 -33.17 4.74
C ILE A 238 -12.35 -33.97 4.93
N VAL A 239 -12.17 -35.22 5.34
CA VAL A 239 -13.27 -36.15 5.53
C VAL A 239 -13.40 -36.58 6.99
N LYS A 240 -14.63 -36.88 7.39
CA LYS A 240 -14.95 -37.49 8.66
C LYS A 240 -15.91 -38.68 8.40
N ASP A 241 -15.58 -39.84 8.92
CA ASP A 241 -16.32 -41.05 8.66
C ASP A 241 -16.52 -41.33 7.15
N GLY A 242 -15.51 -41.02 6.35
CA GLY A 242 -15.51 -41.20 4.89
C GLY A 242 -16.36 -40.20 4.09
N GLN A 243 -16.91 -39.17 4.74
CA GLN A 243 -17.70 -38.13 4.07
C GLN A 243 -16.97 -36.76 4.16
N PRO A 244 -17.04 -35.92 3.11
CA PRO A 244 -16.52 -34.57 3.17
C PRO A 244 -17.12 -33.78 4.35
N VAL A 245 -16.25 -33.05 5.08
CA VAL A 245 -16.66 -32.24 6.22
C VAL A 245 -17.59 -31.11 5.81
N GLY A 246 -17.34 -30.49 4.65
CA GLY A 246 -18.18 -29.43 4.10
C GLY A 246 -17.86 -29.21 2.63
N THR A 247 -18.91 -29.22 1.79
CA THR A 247 -18.82 -28.84 0.37
C THR A 247 -19.81 -27.71 0.10
N ILE A 248 -19.48 -26.85 -0.84
CA ILE A 248 -20.32 -25.70 -1.20
C ILE A 248 -21.52 -26.16 -1.99
N GLN A 249 -22.73 -25.85 -1.51
CA GLN A 249 -24.02 -26.24 -2.06
C GLN A 249 -24.91 -25.04 -2.39
N ASP A 250 -26.03 -25.26 -3.06
CA ASP A 250 -27.03 -24.23 -3.29
C ASP A 250 -27.48 -23.57 -1.97
N LYS A 251 -27.66 -22.27 -1.99
CA LYS A 251 -28.05 -21.41 -0.87
C LYS A 251 -26.95 -21.16 0.17
N ASP A 252 -25.78 -21.77 0.02
CA ASP A 252 -24.66 -21.44 0.88
C ASP A 252 -24.14 -20.02 0.63
N SER A 253 -23.44 -19.49 1.60
CA SER A 253 -22.70 -18.24 1.51
C SER A 253 -21.22 -18.51 1.37
N VAL A 254 -20.57 -17.75 0.54
CA VAL A 254 -19.13 -17.79 0.32
C VAL A 254 -18.52 -16.41 0.57
N ILE A 255 -17.44 -16.34 1.34
CA ILE A 255 -16.62 -15.14 1.46
C ILE A 255 -15.21 -15.48 1.03
N PHE A 256 -14.74 -14.83 -0.04
CA PHE A 256 -13.37 -14.91 -0.51
C PHE A 256 -12.58 -13.73 0.09
N PHE A 257 -11.69 -14.02 1.06
CA PHE A 257 -10.99 -12.99 1.82
C PHE A 257 -9.68 -12.49 1.19
N SER A 258 -9.54 -12.61 -0.13
CA SER A 258 -8.45 -11.96 -0.89
C SER A 258 -8.80 -10.50 -1.15
N PHE A 259 -7.89 -9.58 -0.81
CA PHE A 259 -8.03 -8.15 -1.14
C PHE A 259 -7.28 -7.77 -2.43
N ARG A 260 -6.55 -8.70 -3.06
CA ARG A 260 -5.87 -8.50 -4.34
C ARG A 260 -6.59 -9.27 -5.45
N PRO A 261 -7.02 -8.58 -6.55
CA PRO A 261 -7.92 -9.15 -7.55
C PRO A 261 -7.30 -10.18 -8.48
N ASP A 262 -6.03 -10.01 -8.86
CA ASP A 262 -5.41 -10.68 -10.03
C ASP A 262 -5.53 -12.21 -10.03
N ARG A 263 -5.42 -12.84 -8.87
CA ARG A 263 -5.51 -14.31 -8.70
C ARG A 263 -6.86 -14.79 -8.14
N ALA A 264 -7.78 -13.87 -7.89
CA ALA A 264 -9.10 -14.23 -7.37
C ALA A 264 -10.16 -14.35 -8.49
N ARG A 265 -9.89 -13.76 -9.66
CA ARG A 265 -10.86 -13.64 -10.76
C ARG A 265 -11.34 -14.99 -11.31
N GLU A 266 -10.41 -15.90 -11.58
CA GLU A 266 -10.76 -17.15 -12.30
C GLU A 266 -11.67 -18.05 -11.50
N ILE A 267 -11.32 -18.36 -10.26
CA ILE A 267 -12.18 -19.22 -9.43
C ILE A 267 -13.51 -18.51 -9.11
N THR A 268 -13.52 -17.19 -8.94
CA THR A 268 -14.76 -16.43 -8.76
C THR A 268 -15.64 -16.51 -10.00
N ARG A 269 -15.08 -16.42 -11.22
CA ARG A 269 -15.84 -16.65 -12.46
C ARG A 269 -16.44 -18.06 -12.51
N ALA A 270 -15.67 -19.07 -12.11
CA ALA A 270 -16.15 -20.44 -12.07
C ALA A 270 -17.36 -20.64 -11.15
N PHE A 271 -17.48 -19.88 -10.07
CA PHE A 271 -18.66 -19.91 -9.18
C PHE A 271 -19.79 -19.00 -9.65
N CYS A 272 -19.51 -17.81 -10.14
CA CYS A 272 -20.48 -16.72 -10.22
C CYS A 272 -20.97 -16.40 -11.64
N ALA A 273 -20.19 -16.68 -12.70
CA ALA A 273 -20.58 -16.37 -14.07
C ALA A 273 -21.78 -17.23 -14.50
N ASP A 274 -22.78 -16.61 -15.12
CA ASP A 274 -23.94 -17.34 -15.65
C ASP A 274 -23.51 -18.20 -16.84
N GLU A 275 -22.75 -17.62 -17.77
CA GLU A 275 -22.10 -18.32 -18.87
C GLU A 275 -20.62 -18.52 -18.52
N PHE A 276 -20.15 -19.74 -18.60
CA PHE A 276 -18.80 -20.14 -18.24
C PHE A 276 -18.29 -21.27 -19.13
N ASP A 277 -17.15 -21.07 -19.75
CA ASP A 277 -16.56 -21.96 -20.73
C ASP A 277 -15.19 -22.57 -20.32
N GLY A 278 -14.73 -22.28 -19.11
CA GLY A 278 -13.42 -22.75 -18.63
C GLY A 278 -13.35 -24.27 -18.43
N PHE A 279 -14.42 -24.86 -17.90
CA PHE A 279 -14.62 -26.32 -17.76
C PHE A 279 -16.12 -26.63 -17.58
N GLU A 280 -16.48 -27.92 -17.71
CA GLU A 280 -17.88 -28.34 -17.57
C GLU A 280 -18.32 -28.30 -16.10
N ARG A 281 -19.38 -27.55 -15.81
CA ARG A 281 -20.09 -27.56 -14.54
C ARG A 281 -21.55 -27.91 -14.75
N GLU A 282 -22.13 -28.73 -13.88
CA GLU A 282 -23.51 -29.20 -13.99
C GLU A 282 -24.51 -28.05 -13.99
N LYS A 283 -24.26 -27.04 -13.15
CA LYS A 283 -25.03 -25.80 -13.04
C LYS A 283 -24.22 -24.74 -12.31
N ARG A 284 -24.61 -23.49 -12.43
CA ARG A 284 -24.17 -22.45 -11.48
C ARG A 284 -24.90 -22.67 -10.15
N LEU A 285 -24.16 -22.71 -9.06
CA LEU A 285 -24.73 -22.76 -7.72
C LEU A 285 -25.37 -21.40 -7.36
N ASP A 286 -26.52 -21.44 -6.70
CA ASP A 286 -27.20 -20.25 -6.20
C ASP A 286 -26.60 -19.88 -4.82
N LEU A 287 -25.62 -18.97 -4.86
CA LEU A 287 -24.80 -18.59 -3.70
C LEU A 287 -24.97 -17.12 -3.35
N THR A 288 -24.82 -16.78 -2.07
CA THR A 288 -24.45 -15.44 -1.66
C THR A 288 -22.94 -15.35 -1.62
N TYR A 289 -22.34 -14.79 -2.69
CA TYR A 289 -20.91 -14.78 -2.89
C TYR A 289 -20.33 -13.37 -2.65
N VAL A 290 -19.46 -13.25 -1.66
CA VAL A 290 -18.84 -11.98 -1.26
C VAL A 290 -17.35 -12.02 -1.56
N CYS A 291 -16.91 -11.05 -2.36
CA CYS A 291 -15.50 -10.74 -2.61
C CYS A 291 -15.05 -9.68 -1.59
N PHE A 292 -13.85 -9.81 -1.04
CA PHE A 292 -13.32 -8.76 -0.17
C PHE A 292 -13.19 -7.43 -0.91
N THR A 293 -12.65 -7.45 -2.14
CA THR A 293 -12.59 -6.29 -3.02
C THR A 293 -13.23 -6.59 -4.36
N GLU A 294 -13.48 -5.61 -5.20
CA GLU A 294 -13.95 -5.84 -6.56
C GLU A 294 -12.86 -6.52 -7.38
N TYR A 295 -13.06 -7.80 -7.73
CA TYR A 295 -12.08 -8.56 -8.49
C TYR A 295 -12.16 -8.27 -9.98
N ASP A 296 -13.36 -8.11 -10.51
CA ASP A 296 -13.63 -7.75 -11.89
C ASP A 296 -15.10 -7.32 -12.02
N PRO A 297 -15.38 -6.10 -12.52
CA PRO A 297 -16.75 -5.60 -12.63
C PRO A 297 -17.63 -6.38 -13.62
N THR A 298 -17.03 -7.24 -14.46
CA THR A 298 -17.74 -8.09 -15.42
C THR A 298 -18.24 -9.42 -14.82
N ILE A 299 -17.84 -9.75 -13.58
CA ILE A 299 -18.31 -10.97 -12.92
C ILE A 299 -19.65 -10.69 -12.23
N PRO A 300 -20.75 -11.33 -12.69
CA PRO A 300 -22.06 -11.15 -12.08
C PRO A 300 -22.19 -11.93 -10.77
N ASN A 301 -23.31 -11.73 -10.06
CA ASN A 301 -23.69 -12.50 -8.88
C ASN A 301 -22.67 -12.44 -7.73
N THR A 302 -21.97 -11.32 -7.58
CA THR A 302 -21.03 -11.05 -6.50
C THR A 302 -21.45 -9.83 -5.71
N GLU A 303 -21.13 -9.84 -4.41
CA GLU A 303 -21.15 -8.67 -3.53
C GLU A 303 -19.70 -8.28 -3.22
N VAL A 304 -19.47 -7.02 -2.91
CA VAL A 304 -18.14 -6.50 -2.55
C VAL A 304 -18.16 -5.95 -1.13
N ALA A 305 -17.27 -6.46 -0.28
CA ALA A 305 -17.19 -6.03 1.12
C ALA A 305 -16.47 -4.68 1.26
N PHE A 306 -15.35 -4.50 0.58
CA PHE A 306 -14.49 -3.32 0.68
C PHE A 306 -14.36 -2.67 -0.69
N HIS A 307 -15.24 -1.73 -0.99
CA HIS A 307 -15.17 -0.97 -2.23
C HIS A 307 -13.93 -0.10 -2.28
N LYS A 308 -13.41 0.12 -3.49
CA LYS A 308 -12.30 1.05 -3.72
C LYS A 308 -12.72 2.45 -3.28
N VAL A 309 -11.95 3.03 -2.37
CA VAL A 309 -12.19 4.41 -1.91
C VAL A 309 -11.64 5.36 -2.97
N SER A 310 -12.50 6.18 -3.56
CA SER A 310 -12.10 7.29 -4.42
C SER A 310 -11.50 8.39 -3.55
N ILE A 311 -10.30 8.82 -3.90
CA ILE A 311 -9.64 9.94 -3.21
C ILE A 311 -10.10 11.23 -3.89
N GLN A 312 -11.01 11.93 -3.26
CA GLN A 312 -11.57 13.20 -3.73
C GLN A 312 -10.97 14.37 -2.96
N ASN A 313 -11.04 15.56 -3.54
CA ASN A 313 -10.49 16.78 -2.97
C ASN A 313 -9.01 16.62 -2.58
N THR A 314 -8.21 16.08 -3.53
CA THR A 314 -6.75 16.12 -3.44
C THR A 314 -6.25 17.56 -3.48
N PHE A 315 -5.00 17.79 -3.08
CA PHE A 315 -4.42 19.13 -3.13
C PHE A 315 -4.45 19.74 -4.54
N GLY A 316 -4.20 18.93 -5.58
CA GLY A 316 -4.30 19.38 -6.97
C GLY A 316 -5.71 19.80 -7.37
N GLU A 317 -6.75 19.02 -7.00
CA GLU A 317 -8.16 19.37 -7.22
C GLU A 317 -8.57 20.62 -6.42
N PHE A 318 -8.11 20.73 -5.17
CA PHE A 318 -8.35 21.90 -4.34
C PHE A 318 -7.79 23.19 -4.99
N LEU A 319 -6.55 23.14 -5.51
CA LEU A 319 -5.95 24.27 -6.21
C LEU A 319 -6.76 24.65 -7.47
N ALA A 320 -7.15 23.66 -8.27
CA ALA A 320 -7.96 23.86 -9.47
C ALA A 320 -9.32 24.49 -9.14
N ALA A 321 -10.02 23.97 -8.13
CA ALA A 321 -11.30 24.49 -7.68
C ALA A 321 -11.25 25.95 -7.21
N ASN A 322 -10.07 26.40 -6.74
CA ASN A 322 -9.83 27.77 -6.32
C ASN A 322 -9.20 28.64 -7.43
N GLY A 323 -9.11 28.13 -8.68
CA GLY A 323 -8.54 28.85 -9.82
C GLY A 323 -7.05 29.16 -9.72
N LEU A 324 -6.32 28.40 -8.87
CA LEU A 324 -4.89 28.56 -8.66
C LEU A 324 -4.09 27.77 -9.68
N LYS A 325 -2.95 28.31 -10.11
CA LYS A 325 -2.05 27.66 -11.06
C LYS A 325 -0.95 26.91 -10.35
N GLN A 326 -0.70 25.69 -10.80
CA GLN A 326 0.28 24.81 -10.20
C GLN A 326 1.25 24.23 -11.21
N ALA A 327 2.48 23.97 -10.80
CA ALA A 327 3.49 23.24 -11.58
C ALA A 327 3.93 21.96 -10.86
N ARG A 328 4.15 20.90 -11.63
CA ARG A 328 4.71 19.62 -11.19
C ARG A 328 6.03 19.41 -11.90
N ILE A 329 7.12 19.29 -11.16
CA ILE A 329 8.48 19.23 -11.70
C ILE A 329 9.18 17.99 -11.15
N ALA A 330 9.66 17.13 -12.03
CA ALA A 330 10.51 15.99 -11.67
C ALA A 330 11.25 15.46 -12.89
N GLU A 331 12.30 14.69 -12.65
CA GLU A 331 12.87 13.86 -13.69
C GLU A 331 12.09 12.53 -13.87
N THR A 332 12.35 11.80 -14.96
CA THR A 332 11.55 10.64 -15.42
C THR A 332 11.23 9.66 -14.30
N GLU A 333 12.20 9.30 -13.45
CA GLU A 333 12.04 8.30 -12.38
C GLU A 333 10.97 8.69 -11.34
N LYS A 334 10.76 9.98 -11.13
CA LYS A 334 9.84 10.49 -10.11
C LYS A 334 8.68 11.33 -10.68
N TYR A 335 8.55 11.35 -12.01
CA TYR A 335 7.47 12.10 -12.67
C TYR A 335 6.07 11.60 -12.28
N ALA A 336 5.84 10.29 -12.29
CA ALA A 336 4.56 9.72 -11.90
C ALA A 336 4.22 10.02 -10.42
N HIS A 337 5.23 10.17 -9.57
CA HIS A 337 5.04 10.43 -8.15
C HIS A 337 4.46 11.83 -7.90
N VAL A 338 4.99 12.86 -8.56
CA VAL A 338 4.46 14.23 -8.43
C VAL A 338 3.22 14.50 -9.28
N THR A 339 2.78 13.55 -10.12
CA THR A 339 1.59 13.64 -10.97
C THR A 339 0.53 12.64 -10.57
N PHE A 340 0.57 11.43 -11.10
CA PHE A 340 -0.43 10.37 -10.90
C PHE A 340 -0.67 10.06 -9.41
N PHE A 341 0.38 9.73 -8.65
CA PHE A 341 0.22 9.37 -7.24
C PHE A 341 -0.19 10.58 -6.39
N PHE A 342 0.40 11.74 -6.60
CA PHE A 342 0.04 12.95 -5.88
C PHE A 342 -1.39 13.41 -6.17
N ASN A 343 -1.92 13.09 -7.35
CA ASN A 343 -3.31 13.34 -7.75
C ASN A 343 -4.28 12.21 -7.37
N GLY A 344 -3.92 11.37 -6.40
CA GLY A 344 -4.83 10.33 -5.90
C GLY A 344 -5.05 9.16 -6.85
N GLY A 345 -4.12 8.89 -7.77
CA GLY A 345 -4.22 7.83 -8.79
C GLY A 345 -4.99 8.26 -10.04
N VAL A 346 -5.06 9.55 -10.31
CA VAL A 346 -5.68 10.13 -11.51
C VAL A 346 -4.59 10.63 -12.46
N GLU A 347 -4.57 10.11 -13.71
CA GLU A 347 -3.56 10.47 -14.71
C GLU A 347 -3.81 11.86 -15.32
N GLU A 348 -5.07 12.22 -15.51
CA GLU A 348 -5.45 13.50 -16.12
C GLU A 348 -4.98 14.69 -15.26
N PRO A 349 -4.32 15.70 -15.86
CA PRO A 349 -3.95 16.91 -15.15
C PRO A 349 -5.16 17.66 -14.63
N ASN A 350 -5.04 18.26 -13.45
CA ASN A 350 -6.04 19.19 -12.94
C ASN A 350 -6.07 20.48 -13.77
N GLU A 351 -7.16 21.20 -13.74
CA GLU A 351 -7.23 22.52 -14.37
C GLU A 351 -6.15 23.45 -13.78
N GLY A 352 -5.36 24.08 -14.65
CA GLY A 352 -4.25 24.94 -14.22
C GLY A 352 -2.98 24.22 -13.76
N GLU A 353 -2.89 22.89 -13.97
CA GLU A 353 -1.72 22.07 -13.69
C GLU A 353 -0.81 21.95 -14.91
N ASP A 354 0.38 22.55 -14.84
CA ASP A 354 1.44 22.34 -15.81
C ASP A 354 2.41 21.26 -15.31
N ARG A 355 2.84 20.39 -16.22
CA ARG A 355 3.76 19.29 -15.95
C ARG A 355 5.08 19.51 -16.67
N ILE A 356 6.18 19.58 -15.93
CA ILE A 356 7.53 19.84 -16.42
C ILE A 356 8.38 18.59 -16.15
N LEU A 357 8.53 17.79 -17.20
CA LEU A 357 9.33 16.56 -17.18
C LEU A 357 10.75 16.84 -17.66
N VAL A 358 11.73 16.47 -16.85
CA VAL A 358 13.14 16.40 -17.22
C VAL A 358 13.51 14.93 -17.44
N LYS A 359 14.25 14.62 -18.51
CA LYS A 359 14.64 13.22 -18.77
C LYS A 359 15.75 12.79 -17.83
N SER A 360 15.59 11.66 -17.18
CA SER A 360 16.67 11.01 -16.42
C SER A 360 17.81 10.55 -17.36
N PRO A 361 19.05 10.52 -16.88
CA PRO A 361 20.19 10.08 -17.69
C PRO A 361 20.07 8.60 -18.04
N LYS A 362 20.49 8.24 -19.26
CA LYS A 362 20.48 6.86 -19.74
C LYS A 362 21.75 6.12 -19.31
N VAL A 363 21.80 5.74 -18.05
CA VAL A 363 22.89 4.93 -17.46
C VAL A 363 22.32 3.59 -16.96
N ALA A 364 23.18 2.60 -16.78
CA ALA A 364 22.74 1.28 -16.30
C ALA A 364 22.27 1.34 -14.83
N THR A 365 23.02 2.07 -14.00
CA THR A 365 22.72 2.34 -12.59
C THR A 365 23.14 3.78 -12.26
N TYR A 366 22.46 4.41 -11.28
CA TYR A 366 22.66 5.83 -11.03
C TYR A 366 23.91 6.17 -10.19
N ASP A 367 24.62 5.18 -9.64
CA ASP A 367 25.97 5.38 -9.11
C ASP A 367 26.98 5.83 -10.17
N LEU A 368 26.73 5.53 -11.45
CA LEU A 368 27.55 5.98 -12.58
C LEU A 368 27.34 7.48 -12.90
N LYS A 369 26.25 8.07 -12.44
CA LYS A 369 25.92 9.49 -12.60
C LYS A 369 25.06 9.97 -11.42
N PRO A 370 25.67 10.18 -10.23
CA PRO A 370 24.93 10.49 -8.99
C PRO A 370 24.17 11.82 -9.03
N GLU A 371 24.63 12.78 -9.81
CA GLU A 371 23.92 14.05 -10.01
C GLU A 371 22.63 13.86 -10.81
N MET A 372 22.46 12.75 -11.49
CA MET A 372 21.30 12.45 -12.35
C MET A 372 20.94 13.64 -13.23
N SER A 373 19.71 14.16 -13.16
CA SER A 373 19.28 15.39 -13.84
C SER A 373 18.96 16.53 -12.85
N ALA A 374 19.46 16.46 -11.62
CA ALA A 374 19.10 17.42 -10.56
C ALA A 374 19.35 18.87 -10.94
N TYR A 375 20.46 19.17 -11.61
CA TYR A 375 20.77 20.55 -12.01
C TYR A 375 19.76 21.10 -13.04
N GLU A 376 19.34 20.28 -14.04
CA GLU A 376 18.33 20.69 -15.01
C GLU A 376 16.95 20.84 -14.34
N VAL A 377 16.59 19.93 -13.43
CA VAL A 377 15.37 20.01 -12.60
C VAL A 377 15.40 21.31 -11.77
N CYS A 378 16.53 21.64 -11.16
CA CYS A 378 16.74 22.86 -10.40
C CYS A 378 16.61 24.12 -11.29
N ASP A 379 17.16 24.11 -12.50
CA ASP A 379 17.01 25.21 -13.45
C ASP A 379 15.54 25.47 -13.78
N LYS A 380 14.77 24.39 -14.04
CA LYS A 380 13.32 24.47 -14.28
C LYS A 380 12.55 24.97 -13.06
N LEU A 381 12.95 24.55 -11.87
CA LEU A 381 12.35 25.04 -10.63
C LEU A 381 12.59 26.55 -10.45
N VAL A 382 13.83 27.02 -10.60
CA VAL A 382 14.20 28.45 -10.49
C VAL A 382 13.48 29.29 -11.54
N GLU A 383 13.39 28.80 -12.79
CA GLU A 383 12.61 29.43 -13.85
C GLU A 383 11.13 29.56 -13.46
N ALA A 384 10.51 28.44 -12.97
CA ALA A 384 9.12 28.42 -12.54
C ALA A 384 8.85 29.41 -11.38
N ILE A 385 9.72 29.43 -10.37
CA ILE A 385 9.63 30.36 -9.22
C ILE A 385 9.66 31.82 -9.70
N LYS A 386 10.63 32.18 -10.56
CA LYS A 386 10.82 33.54 -11.03
C LYS A 386 9.81 34.00 -12.10
N SER A 387 9.11 33.07 -12.74
CA SER A 387 8.14 33.36 -13.79
C SER A 387 6.92 34.16 -13.31
N GLY A 388 6.57 34.08 -12.02
CA GLY A 388 5.35 34.69 -11.48
C GLY A 388 4.06 34.05 -12.02
N LYS A 389 4.15 32.91 -12.71
CA LYS A 389 3.01 32.18 -13.30
C LYS A 389 2.24 31.36 -12.30
N TYR A 390 2.93 30.68 -11.39
CA TYR A 390 2.38 29.68 -10.51
C TYR A 390 2.11 30.20 -9.10
N ASP A 391 1.02 29.72 -8.52
CA ASP A 391 0.68 29.92 -7.11
C ASP A 391 1.33 28.84 -6.24
N VAL A 392 1.43 27.61 -6.78
CA VAL A 392 2.04 26.46 -6.12
C VAL A 392 2.97 25.74 -7.08
N ILE A 393 4.13 25.29 -6.57
CA ILE A 393 5.08 24.46 -7.31
C ILE A 393 5.40 23.24 -6.46
N ILE A 394 5.25 22.05 -7.02
CA ILE A 394 5.59 20.78 -6.39
C ILE A 394 6.73 20.17 -7.18
N ILE A 395 7.83 19.88 -6.48
CA ILE A 395 9.06 19.37 -7.09
C ILE A 395 9.59 18.18 -6.31
N ASN A 396 10.17 17.22 -7.03
CA ASN A 396 10.87 16.07 -6.48
C ASN A 396 12.31 16.01 -7.02
N PHE A 397 13.29 15.87 -6.11
CA PHE A 397 14.66 15.50 -6.43
C PHE A 397 14.85 14.02 -6.16
N ALA A 398 15.10 13.24 -7.21
CA ALA A 398 15.14 11.78 -7.19
C ALA A 398 16.43 11.18 -6.59
N ASN A 399 17.48 11.98 -6.49
CA ASN A 399 18.85 11.51 -6.29
C ASN A 399 19.06 10.68 -5.01
N PRO A 400 18.61 11.11 -3.80
CA PRO A 400 18.90 10.36 -2.58
C PRO A 400 18.35 8.94 -2.65
N ASP A 401 17.16 8.76 -3.20
CA ASP A 401 16.52 7.46 -3.35
C ASP A 401 17.17 6.61 -4.44
N MET A 402 17.21 7.14 -5.67
CA MET A 402 17.66 6.37 -6.83
C MET A 402 19.13 5.96 -6.75
N VAL A 403 20.00 6.82 -6.19
CA VAL A 403 21.40 6.49 -5.96
C VAL A 403 21.56 5.62 -4.72
N GLY A 404 20.79 5.87 -3.66
CA GLY A 404 20.75 5.06 -2.45
C GLY A 404 20.47 3.58 -2.74
N HIS A 405 19.54 3.29 -3.64
CA HIS A 405 19.23 1.93 -4.09
C HIS A 405 20.41 1.16 -4.68
N THR A 406 21.47 1.85 -5.13
CA THR A 406 22.68 1.17 -5.65
C THR A 406 23.58 0.62 -4.54
N GLY A 407 23.43 1.10 -3.31
CA GLY A 407 24.28 0.73 -2.17
C GLY A 407 25.72 1.25 -2.30
N VAL A 408 26.01 2.13 -3.26
CA VAL A 408 27.34 2.71 -3.47
C VAL A 408 27.46 4.00 -2.68
N GLU A 409 28.05 3.94 -1.50
CA GLU A 409 28.13 5.02 -0.52
C GLU A 409 28.73 6.32 -1.09
N ALA A 410 29.87 6.25 -1.77
CA ALA A 410 30.51 7.42 -2.35
C ALA A 410 29.62 8.12 -3.41
N ALA A 411 28.82 7.35 -4.14
CA ALA A 411 27.86 7.89 -5.11
C ALA A 411 26.66 8.53 -4.40
N ALA A 412 26.15 7.89 -3.34
CA ALA A 412 25.06 8.43 -2.54
C ALA A 412 25.47 9.75 -1.86
N VAL A 413 26.68 9.83 -1.29
CA VAL A 413 27.24 11.10 -0.76
C VAL A 413 27.27 12.18 -1.83
N LYS A 414 27.72 11.87 -3.04
CA LYS A 414 27.74 12.82 -4.15
C LYS A 414 26.33 13.27 -4.57
N ALA A 415 25.35 12.36 -4.53
CA ALA A 415 23.96 12.68 -4.80
C ALA A 415 23.40 13.65 -3.76
N ILE A 416 23.65 13.42 -2.48
CA ILE A 416 23.24 14.29 -1.36
C ILE A 416 23.86 15.69 -1.51
N GLU A 417 25.16 15.79 -1.78
CA GLU A 417 25.84 17.08 -1.99
C GLU A 417 25.26 17.85 -3.18
N THR A 418 24.92 17.15 -4.27
CA THR A 418 24.28 17.76 -5.45
C THR A 418 22.90 18.32 -5.13
N VAL A 419 22.12 17.59 -4.34
CA VAL A 419 20.79 18.04 -3.92
C VAL A 419 20.91 19.24 -2.97
N ASP A 420 21.86 19.25 -2.04
CA ASP A 420 22.11 20.38 -1.14
C ASP A 420 22.39 21.69 -1.93
N GLU A 421 23.22 21.62 -2.98
CA GLU A 421 23.49 22.75 -3.87
C GLU A 421 22.20 23.23 -4.57
N CYS A 422 21.38 22.32 -5.07
CA CYS A 422 20.10 22.63 -5.71
C CYS A 422 19.11 23.27 -4.73
N VAL A 423 19.03 22.76 -3.51
CA VAL A 423 18.22 23.35 -2.42
C VAL A 423 18.63 24.81 -2.19
N GLY A 424 19.94 25.09 -2.11
CA GLY A 424 20.47 26.45 -1.93
C GLY A 424 20.00 27.42 -3.03
N ARG A 425 20.12 27.00 -4.29
CA ARG A 425 19.67 27.79 -5.44
C ARG A 425 18.16 28.07 -5.41
N ALA A 426 17.37 27.09 -5.03
CA ALA A 426 15.91 27.23 -4.92
C ALA A 426 15.52 28.17 -3.76
N VAL A 427 16.20 28.05 -2.61
CA VAL A 427 15.98 28.92 -1.44
C VAL A 427 16.31 30.39 -1.77
N GLU A 428 17.39 30.64 -2.51
CA GLU A 428 17.70 31.99 -3.00
C GLU A 428 16.59 32.51 -3.92
N ALA A 429 16.17 31.73 -4.90
CA ALA A 429 15.11 32.10 -5.83
C ALA A 429 13.79 32.42 -5.12
N ILE A 430 13.39 31.61 -4.12
CA ILE A 430 12.15 31.83 -3.37
C ILE A 430 12.21 33.13 -2.53
N LYS A 431 13.37 33.42 -1.94
CA LYS A 431 13.61 34.67 -1.20
C LYS A 431 13.52 35.91 -2.12
N GLU A 432 14.11 35.84 -3.31
CA GLU A 432 14.08 36.94 -4.30
C GLU A 432 12.65 37.36 -4.68
N VAL A 433 11.72 36.38 -4.79
CA VAL A 433 10.31 36.65 -5.13
C VAL A 433 9.42 36.81 -3.91
N ASN A 434 10.00 36.75 -2.70
CA ASN A 434 9.28 36.79 -1.42
C ASN A 434 8.19 35.68 -1.32
N GLY A 435 8.48 34.52 -1.90
CA GLY A 435 7.67 33.32 -1.80
C GLY A 435 7.98 32.54 -0.50
N GLN A 436 7.36 31.39 -0.34
CA GLN A 436 7.54 30.49 0.82
C GLN A 436 7.75 29.06 0.35
N MET A 437 8.40 28.22 1.18
CA MET A 437 8.71 26.84 0.81
C MET A 437 8.56 25.92 2.02
N PHE A 438 8.07 24.71 1.75
CA PHE A 438 8.10 23.58 2.66
C PHE A 438 8.99 22.49 2.06
N ILE A 439 10.03 22.07 2.78
CA ILE A 439 10.94 21.00 2.36
C ILE A 439 10.61 19.75 3.18
N CYS A 440 10.49 18.61 2.49
CA CYS A 440 10.28 17.30 3.12
C CYS A 440 11.00 16.19 2.34
N ALA A 441 10.92 14.97 2.84
CA ALA A 441 11.13 13.76 2.08
C ALA A 441 9.89 12.86 2.22
N ASP A 442 9.76 11.88 1.36
CA ASP A 442 8.64 10.95 1.32
C ASP A 442 8.91 9.63 2.04
N HIS A 443 10.15 9.26 2.22
CA HIS A 443 10.68 8.14 3.01
C HIS A 443 12.19 8.30 3.18
N GLY A 444 12.82 7.40 3.95
CA GLY A 444 14.27 7.30 4.08
C GLY A 444 14.86 6.25 3.13
N ASN A 445 16.11 6.46 2.72
CA ASN A 445 16.95 5.53 1.96
C ASN A 445 18.44 5.86 2.15
N ALA A 446 18.88 7.06 1.72
CA ALA A 446 20.29 7.44 1.65
C ALA A 446 20.99 7.59 3.01
N GLU A 447 20.25 7.68 4.10
CA GLU A 447 20.76 7.81 5.46
C GLU A 447 21.18 6.48 6.09
N GLN A 448 20.99 5.35 5.36
CA GLN A 448 21.40 4.02 5.81
C GLN A 448 21.68 3.11 4.62
N LEU A 449 22.96 2.87 4.31
CA LEU A 449 23.41 2.06 3.17
C LEU A 449 24.03 0.71 3.60
N VAL A 450 24.00 0.41 4.89
CA VAL A 450 24.46 -0.85 5.47
C VAL A 450 23.41 -1.38 6.46
N ASP A 451 23.25 -2.69 6.48
CA ASP A 451 22.54 -3.37 7.55
C ASP A 451 23.45 -3.46 8.76
N TYR A 452 23.12 -2.79 9.85
CA TYR A 452 23.96 -2.68 11.05
C TYR A 452 24.16 -4.00 11.82
N GLU A 453 23.28 -5.00 11.58
CA GLU A 453 23.40 -6.30 12.24
C GLU A 453 24.33 -7.24 11.45
N THR A 454 24.19 -7.22 10.13
CA THR A 454 24.90 -8.16 9.24
C THR A 454 26.12 -7.57 8.57
N GLY A 455 26.23 -6.24 8.50
CA GLY A 455 27.25 -5.52 7.73
C GLY A 455 27.09 -5.64 6.21
N ALA A 456 25.98 -6.19 5.72
CA ALA A 456 25.70 -6.31 4.30
C ALA A 456 25.21 -4.96 3.72
N PRO A 457 25.39 -4.70 2.41
CA PRO A 457 24.79 -3.54 1.75
C PRO A 457 23.28 -3.51 1.98
N PHE A 458 22.74 -2.35 2.37
CA PHE A 458 21.32 -2.12 2.55
C PHE A 458 20.84 -1.17 1.46
N THR A 459 20.00 -1.66 0.57
CA THR A 459 19.52 -0.95 -0.62
C THR A 459 18.00 -0.71 -0.60
N ALA A 460 17.34 -1.09 0.49
CA ALA A 460 15.92 -0.88 0.69
C ALA A 460 15.64 0.48 1.35
N HIS A 461 14.37 0.89 1.36
CA HIS A 461 13.95 2.04 2.16
C HIS A 461 14.06 1.76 3.66
N THR A 462 14.06 2.80 4.46
CA THR A 462 14.14 2.72 5.92
C THR A 462 12.82 3.12 6.58
N THR A 463 12.71 2.88 7.87
CA THR A 463 11.65 3.40 8.72
C THR A 463 12.04 4.69 9.45
N ASN A 464 13.20 5.24 9.13
CA ASN A 464 13.70 6.46 9.75
C ASN A 464 12.78 7.67 9.45
N PRO A 465 12.73 8.66 10.35
CA PRO A 465 11.98 9.88 10.12
C PRO A 465 12.59 10.71 8.98
N VAL A 466 11.80 11.64 8.46
CA VAL A 466 12.19 12.55 7.37
C VAL A 466 12.19 14.00 7.85
N PRO A 467 12.94 14.92 7.19
CA PRO A 467 12.92 16.32 7.55
C PRO A 467 11.61 17.00 7.14
N PHE A 468 11.08 17.87 8.00
CA PHE A 468 10.04 18.86 7.70
C PHE A 468 10.57 20.23 8.06
N ILE A 469 10.79 21.10 7.04
CA ILE A 469 11.43 22.40 7.19
C ILE A 469 10.56 23.49 6.55
N LEU A 470 10.29 24.54 7.31
CA LEU A 470 9.52 25.71 6.86
C LEU A 470 10.47 26.86 6.51
N VAL A 471 10.55 27.23 5.22
CA VAL A 471 11.51 28.19 4.71
C VAL A 471 10.83 29.48 4.22
N ASN A 472 11.34 30.64 4.65
CA ASN A 472 10.87 31.96 4.24
C ASN A 472 9.35 32.20 4.42
N ALA A 473 8.74 31.53 5.39
CA ALA A 473 7.34 31.69 5.75
C ALA A 473 7.16 32.80 6.78
N ASP A 474 5.91 33.06 7.18
CA ASP A 474 5.58 34.02 8.23
C ASP A 474 6.33 33.67 9.53
N PRO A 475 7.18 34.55 10.08
CA PRO A 475 8.00 34.29 11.26
C PRO A 475 7.21 34.03 12.55
N SER A 476 5.92 34.34 12.57
CA SER A 476 5.03 34.03 13.70
C SER A 476 4.71 32.55 13.85
N TYR A 477 5.02 31.72 12.85
CA TYR A 477 4.80 30.29 12.89
C TYR A 477 6.06 29.49 13.21
N THR A 478 5.84 28.35 13.84
CA THR A 478 6.77 27.23 13.94
C THR A 478 6.05 25.93 13.59
N LEU A 479 6.74 24.80 13.66
CA LEU A 479 6.17 23.49 13.35
C LEU A 479 5.91 22.68 14.62
N ARG A 480 4.80 21.93 14.65
CA ARG A 480 4.50 20.93 15.70
C ARG A 480 5.22 19.62 15.43
N GLU A 481 5.63 18.96 16.49
CA GLU A 481 6.17 17.60 16.45
C GLU A 481 5.09 16.53 16.15
N GLY A 482 5.55 15.34 15.79
CA GLY A 482 4.70 14.16 15.62
C GLY A 482 3.82 14.18 14.37
N GLY A 483 4.17 15.00 13.37
CA GLY A 483 3.47 15.05 12.09
C GLY A 483 3.83 13.90 11.15
N CYS A 484 3.02 13.73 10.11
CA CYS A 484 3.23 12.75 9.05
C CYS A 484 2.98 13.37 7.65
N LEU A 485 3.20 12.59 6.61
CA LEU A 485 3.08 13.07 5.22
C LEU A 485 1.67 13.57 4.87
N ALA A 486 0.63 13.02 5.49
CA ALA A 486 -0.76 13.45 5.32
C ALA A 486 -1.04 14.88 5.83
N ASP A 487 -0.17 15.42 6.65
CA ASP A 487 -0.28 16.77 7.23
C ASP A 487 0.27 17.86 6.29
N ILE A 488 0.97 17.48 5.21
CA ILE A 488 1.67 18.43 4.33
C ILE A 488 0.70 19.28 3.53
N ALA A 489 -0.29 18.69 2.81
CA ALA A 489 -1.28 19.49 2.09
C ALA A 489 -2.06 20.46 2.99
N PRO A 490 -2.60 20.04 4.16
CA PRO A 490 -3.17 20.95 5.15
C PRO A 490 -2.24 22.09 5.54
N THR A 491 -0.93 21.81 5.72
CA THR A 491 0.08 22.83 6.05
C THR A 491 0.25 23.83 4.91
N LEU A 492 0.37 23.37 3.66
CA LEU A 492 0.50 24.24 2.49
C LEU A 492 -0.74 25.13 2.30
N ILE A 493 -1.94 24.57 2.53
CA ILE A 493 -3.21 25.31 2.45
C ILE A 493 -3.24 26.43 3.50
N GLU A 494 -2.85 26.15 4.75
CA GLU A 494 -2.77 27.18 5.79
C GLU A 494 -1.68 28.22 5.50
N MET A 495 -0.51 27.81 4.97
CA MET A 495 0.54 28.74 4.51
C MET A 495 0.02 29.74 3.46
N MET A 496 -0.95 29.33 2.64
CA MET A 496 -1.60 30.20 1.65
C MET A 496 -2.76 31.01 2.25
N GLY A 497 -3.08 30.85 3.53
CA GLY A 497 -4.18 31.54 4.19
C GLY A 497 -5.58 31.05 3.78
N MET A 498 -5.68 29.78 3.39
CA MET A 498 -6.92 29.15 2.92
C MET A 498 -7.42 28.10 3.91
N GLU A 499 -8.69 27.68 3.79
CA GLU A 499 -9.29 26.63 4.60
C GLU A 499 -9.18 25.29 3.88
N GLN A 500 -8.73 24.25 4.62
CA GLN A 500 -8.65 22.90 4.06
C GLN A 500 -10.04 22.29 3.86
N PRO A 501 -10.24 21.46 2.79
CA PRO A 501 -11.49 20.75 2.58
C PRO A 501 -11.72 19.68 3.66
N ALA A 502 -12.98 19.37 3.94
CA ALA A 502 -13.37 18.45 5.01
C ALA A 502 -12.84 17.02 4.80
N GLU A 503 -12.61 16.63 3.56
CA GLU A 503 -12.06 15.32 3.19
C GLU A 503 -10.59 15.16 3.58
N MET A 504 -9.85 16.25 3.73
CA MET A 504 -8.49 16.22 4.25
C MET A 504 -8.55 16.10 5.78
N THR A 505 -8.21 14.92 6.29
CA THR A 505 -8.19 14.64 7.74
C THR A 505 -6.84 14.89 8.39
N GLY A 506 -5.81 15.16 7.60
CA GLY A 506 -4.50 15.62 8.08
C GLY A 506 -4.65 16.96 8.82
N LYS A 507 -3.68 17.27 9.66
CA LYS A 507 -3.68 18.49 10.49
C LYS A 507 -2.48 19.33 10.14
N SER A 508 -2.68 20.60 9.87
CA SER A 508 -1.56 21.52 9.65
C SER A 508 -0.46 21.38 10.72
N LEU A 509 0.77 21.44 10.26
CA LEU A 509 1.96 21.42 11.12
C LEU A 509 2.27 22.81 11.71
N LEU A 510 1.62 23.87 11.22
CA LEU A 510 1.86 25.22 11.67
C LEU A 510 1.26 25.44 13.07
N ILE A 511 2.06 26.00 13.96
CA ILE A 511 1.62 26.54 15.26
C ILE A 511 2.15 27.96 15.43
N LYS A 512 1.32 28.85 15.95
CA LYS A 512 1.76 30.21 16.30
C LYS A 512 2.67 30.15 17.51
N LYS A 513 3.76 30.90 17.44
CA LYS A 513 4.71 31.11 18.55
C LYS A 513 4.06 31.88 19.68
#